data_b3239ced72d63b8c4eb862dc5c000c67
#
_entry.id   b3239ced72d63b8c4eb862dc5c000c67
#
_cell.length_a   1.000
_cell.length_b   1.000
_cell.length_c   1.000
_cell.angle_alpha   90.00
_cell.angle_beta   90.00
_cell.angle_gamma   90.00
#
_symmetry.space_group_name_H-M   'P 1'
#
loop_
_entity.id
_entity.type
_entity.pdbx_description
1 polymer ?
#
loop_
_entity_poly.entity_id
_entity_poly.type
_entity_poly.pdbx_seq_one_letter_code
_entity_poly.pdbx_strand_id
1 'polypeptide(L)'
;MIRSLSAARSVRSAVVVLSTTVAFVLTACTPDASPPGGAPSSTHAPSTSAAARPDSGPATTPAASPTPSLPVAADGRNAGSCADGTCEVRVTASVEVPLPARFGLGPVRVTAIDARTVTLSARLTQSQFSSDGGCSSAITGPAANAPAHVDLTCHVGEKAVVNKMHLTVVGIAEHAAVLRIRAAT
;
A
#
# COMPACT_ATOMS: atom_id res chain seq x y z
N MET A 1 -7.16 -28.39 52.49
CA MET A 1 -7.06 -29.40 51.44
C MET A 1 -8.40 -29.50 50.73
N ILE A 2 -8.56 -28.80 49.62
CA ILE A 2 -9.78 -28.84 48.82
C ILE A 2 -9.32 -29.09 47.35
N ARG A 3 -9.63 -30.27 46.83
CA ARG A 3 -9.37 -30.66 45.44
C ARG A 3 -10.56 -30.23 44.59
N SER A 4 -10.34 -29.28 43.67
CA SER A 4 -11.31 -28.96 42.61
C SER A 4 -11.08 -29.87 41.40
N LEU A 5 -12.10 -30.65 41.08
CA LEU A 5 -12.20 -31.48 39.88
C LEU A 5 -12.72 -30.61 38.74
N SER A 6 -11.87 -30.33 37.73
CA SER A 6 -12.27 -29.70 36.49
C SER A 6 -12.83 -30.75 35.52
N ALA A 7 -14.11 -30.62 35.21
CA ALA A 7 -14.80 -31.44 34.21
C ALA A 7 -14.51 -30.90 32.79
N ALA A 8 -13.81 -31.69 31.99
CA ALA A 8 -13.60 -31.43 30.58
C ALA A 8 -14.90 -31.74 29.79
N ARG A 9 -15.53 -30.71 29.22
CA ARG A 9 -16.63 -30.88 28.27
C ARG A 9 -16.04 -31.01 26.84
N SER A 10 -16.11 -32.22 26.32
CA SER A 10 -15.81 -32.52 24.91
C SER A 10 -17.00 -32.09 24.04
N VAL A 11 -16.81 -31.03 23.24
CA VAL A 11 -17.77 -30.61 22.21
C VAL A 11 -17.40 -31.32 20.90
N ARG A 12 -18.20 -32.30 20.51
CA ARG A 12 -18.12 -32.93 19.19
C ARG A 12 -18.74 -31.99 18.16
N SER A 13 -17.93 -31.35 17.34
CA SER A 13 -18.40 -30.58 16.17
C SER A 13 -18.70 -31.53 15.02
N ALA A 14 -19.96 -31.54 14.61
CA ALA A 14 -20.42 -32.21 13.39
C ALA A 14 -20.00 -31.36 12.19
N VAL A 15 -19.19 -31.95 11.30
CA VAL A 15 -18.80 -31.36 10.03
C VAL A 15 -19.91 -31.65 9.04
N VAL A 16 -20.67 -30.60 8.63
CA VAL A 16 -21.60 -30.67 7.50
C VAL A 16 -20.82 -30.22 6.25
N VAL A 17 -20.52 -31.16 5.38
CA VAL A 17 -19.91 -30.90 4.08
C VAL A 17 -21.03 -30.54 3.09
N LEU A 18 -21.20 -29.28 2.78
CA LEU A 18 -22.03 -28.83 1.66
C LEU A 18 -21.15 -28.70 0.40
N SER A 19 -21.31 -29.67 -0.50
CA SER A 19 -20.70 -29.63 -1.83
C SER A 19 -21.52 -28.74 -2.75
N THR A 20 -21.05 -27.54 -3.05
CA THR A 20 -21.61 -26.67 -4.10
C THR A 20 -20.75 -26.80 -5.35
N THR A 21 -21.27 -27.48 -6.37
CA THR A 21 -20.73 -27.50 -7.73
C THR A 21 -21.00 -26.15 -8.40
N VAL A 22 -19.93 -25.37 -8.62
CA VAL A 22 -19.99 -24.15 -9.43
C VAL A 22 -19.63 -24.50 -10.87
N ALA A 23 -20.65 -24.38 -11.77
CA ALA A 23 -20.44 -24.51 -13.21
C ALA A 23 -19.74 -23.25 -13.74
N PHE A 24 -18.52 -23.37 -14.26
CA PHE A 24 -17.84 -22.34 -14.99
C PHE A 24 -18.42 -22.22 -16.42
N VAL A 25 -19.07 -21.10 -16.72
CA VAL A 25 -19.41 -20.73 -18.08
C VAL A 25 -18.24 -19.95 -18.65
N LEU A 26 -17.52 -20.56 -19.59
CA LEU A 26 -16.46 -19.93 -20.39
C LEU A 26 -17.12 -19.09 -21.49
N THR A 27 -17.16 -17.78 -21.34
CA THR A 27 -17.48 -16.85 -22.42
C THR A 27 -16.20 -16.55 -23.19
N ALA A 28 -16.09 -17.09 -24.40
CA ALA A 28 -15.04 -16.80 -25.35
C ALA A 28 -15.30 -15.41 -25.97
N CYS A 29 -14.43 -14.43 -25.72
CA CYS A 29 -14.36 -13.18 -26.48
C CYS A 29 -13.48 -13.39 -27.69
N THR A 30 -14.08 -13.32 -28.89
CA THR A 30 -13.41 -13.25 -30.20
C THR A 30 -12.82 -11.85 -30.38
N PRO A 31 -11.54 -11.71 -30.82
CA PRO A 31 -11.00 -10.42 -31.23
C PRO A 31 -11.52 -10.08 -32.64
N ASP A 32 -12.17 -8.93 -32.74
CA ASP A 32 -12.62 -8.33 -34.00
C ASP A 32 -11.39 -7.71 -34.72
N ALA A 33 -11.18 -8.14 -35.96
CA ALA A 33 -10.09 -7.69 -36.81
C ALA A 33 -10.53 -6.41 -37.54
N SER A 34 -9.87 -5.30 -37.28
CA SER A 34 -10.03 -4.06 -38.06
C SER A 34 -9.25 -4.12 -39.37
N PRO A 35 -9.86 -3.65 -40.48
CA PRO A 35 -9.20 -3.62 -41.79
C PRO A 35 -8.24 -2.43 -41.98
N PRO A 36 -7.23 -2.52 -42.86
CA PRO A 36 -6.33 -1.43 -43.18
C PRO A 36 -6.96 -0.48 -44.20
N GLY A 37 -7.09 0.77 -43.84
CA GLY A 37 -7.60 1.84 -44.71
C GLY A 37 -6.60 2.98 -44.83
N GLY A 38 -5.97 3.06 -46.01
CA GLY A 38 -5.87 4.24 -46.89
C GLY A 38 -5.02 5.42 -46.43
N ALA A 39 -3.83 5.51 -47.00
CA ALA A 39 -3.12 6.78 -47.17
C ALA A 39 -3.86 7.71 -48.13
N PRO A 40 -3.73 9.04 -47.96
CA PRO A 40 -3.29 9.82 -49.11
C PRO A 40 -2.08 10.71 -48.83
N SER A 41 -1.15 10.61 -49.77
CA SER A 41 -0.04 11.52 -49.98
C SER A 41 -0.54 12.95 -50.17
N SER A 42 0.07 13.89 -49.43
CA SER A 42 0.03 15.31 -49.80
C SER A 42 1.46 15.84 -49.87
N THR A 43 1.90 15.93 -51.08
CA THR A 43 3.07 16.67 -51.56
C THR A 43 2.81 18.17 -51.37
N HIS A 44 3.62 18.86 -50.59
CA HIS A 44 3.74 20.32 -50.70
C HIS A 44 5.21 20.74 -50.73
N ALA A 45 5.47 21.54 -51.75
CA ALA A 45 6.72 22.10 -52.20
C ALA A 45 7.43 23.01 -51.19
N PRO A 46 8.74 23.28 -51.40
CA PRO A 46 9.53 24.05 -50.45
C PRO A 46 9.30 25.55 -50.66
N SER A 47 8.94 26.26 -49.60
CA SER A 47 9.04 27.73 -49.52
C SER A 47 10.35 28.10 -48.83
N THR A 48 11.25 28.60 -49.65
CA THR A 48 12.43 29.36 -49.23
C THR A 48 11.99 30.66 -48.60
N SER A 49 12.30 30.90 -47.33
CA SER A 49 12.19 32.24 -46.77
C SER A 49 13.31 32.50 -45.76
N ALA A 50 14.14 33.43 -46.17
CA ALA A 50 15.03 34.34 -45.50
C ALA A 50 15.44 34.10 -44.03
N ALA A 51 16.75 34.08 -43.89
CA ALA A 51 17.49 34.18 -42.63
C ALA A 51 17.09 35.41 -41.82
N ALA A 52 16.51 35.17 -40.62
CA ALA A 52 16.52 36.12 -39.52
C ALA A 52 17.52 35.59 -38.51
N ARG A 53 18.55 36.37 -38.18
CA ARG A 53 19.49 36.15 -37.10
C ARG A 53 18.70 36.02 -35.77
N PRO A 54 18.86 34.96 -35.01
CA PRO A 54 18.37 34.98 -33.64
C PRO A 54 19.32 35.84 -32.81
N ASP A 55 18.76 36.88 -32.27
CA ASP A 55 19.32 37.68 -31.17
C ASP A 55 19.54 36.71 -29.97
N SER A 56 20.82 36.57 -29.59
CA SER A 56 21.19 35.70 -28.45
C SER A 56 20.79 36.45 -27.14
N GLY A 57 19.51 36.34 -26.78
CA GLY A 57 19.06 36.71 -25.45
C GLY A 57 19.76 35.85 -24.40
N PRO A 58 20.04 36.41 -23.19
CA PRO A 58 20.68 35.64 -22.13
C PRO A 58 19.88 34.42 -21.79
N ALA A 59 20.54 33.23 -21.90
CA ALA A 59 19.95 31.96 -21.55
C ALA A 59 19.56 31.99 -20.08
N THR A 60 18.27 32.09 -19.78
CA THR A 60 17.72 31.96 -18.44
C THR A 60 17.93 30.50 -18.05
N THR A 61 18.92 30.24 -17.20
CA THR A 61 19.15 28.92 -16.61
C THR A 61 17.86 28.51 -15.86
N PRO A 62 17.23 27.37 -16.20
CA PRO A 62 16.04 26.92 -15.46
C PRO A 62 16.42 26.75 -13.99
N ALA A 63 15.74 27.48 -13.11
CA ALA A 63 15.89 27.29 -11.67
C ALA A 63 15.55 25.82 -11.36
N ALA A 64 16.47 25.10 -10.74
CA ALA A 64 16.25 23.73 -10.31
C ALA A 64 15.04 23.71 -9.37
N SER A 65 14.01 22.92 -9.74
CA SER A 65 12.86 22.72 -8.86
C SER A 65 13.33 22.18 -7.52
N PRO A 66 12.83 22.70 -6.38
CA PRO A 66 13.25 22.23 -5.07
C PRO A 66 12.92 20.75 -4.95
N THR A 67 13.92 19.94 -4.60
CA THR A 67 13.74 18.52 -4.27
C THR A 67 12.81 18.45 -3.05
N PRO A 68 11.72 17.65 -3.10
CA PRO A 68 10.82 17.52 -1.97
C PRO A 68 11.59 16.96 -0.77
N SER A 69 11.65 17.72 0.32
CA SER A 69 12.26 17.30 1.56
C SER A 69 11.24 16.52 2.41
N LEU A 70 11.70 15.43 3.04
CA LEU A 70 10.86 14.63 3.93
C LEU A 70 10.56 15.43 5.22
N PRO A 71 9.31 15.46 5.72
CA PRO A 71 9.00 16.05 7.01
C PRO A 71 9.82 15.43 8.14
N VAL A 72 10.13 16.19 9.18
CA VAL A 72 10.82 15.68 10.36
C VAL A 72 9.84 14.84 11.17
N ALA A 73 10.15 13.57 11.39
CA ALA A 73 9.36 12.68 12.23
C ALA A 73 9.66 12.93 13.71
N ALA A 74 8.62 12.99 14.56
CA ALA A 74 8.76 13.27 15.99
C ALA A 74 9.65 12.25 16.71
N ASP A 75 9.56 10.97 16.35
CA ASP A 75 10.33 9.86 16.92
C ASP A 75 11.57 9.52 16.07
N GLY A 76 11.90 10.34 15.08
CA GLY A 76 13.04 10.14 14.21
C GLY A 76 12.97 8.81 13.45
N ARG A 77 13.97 7.94 13.66
CA ARG A 77 14.05 6.59 13.07
C ARG A 77 13.75 5.47 14.07
N ASN A 78 13.32 5.82 15.27
CA ASN A 78 13.06 4.85 16.31
C ASN A 78 11.70 4.16 16.09
N ALA A 79 11.66 3.11 15.27
CA ALA A 79 10.44 2.34 15.05
C ALA A 79 9.90 1.70 16.36
N GLY A 80 10.75 1.47 17.36
CA GLY A 80 10.35 0.93 18.66
C GLY A 80 9.38 1.82 19.43
N SER A 81 9.34 3.12 19.16
CA SER A 81 8.36 4.04 19.79
C SER A 81 6.90 3.69 19.43
N CYS A 82 6.67 2.96 18.35
CA CYS A 82 5.33 2.55 17.92
C CYS A 82 4.72 1.41 18.75
N ALA A 83 5.48 0.79 19.65
CA ALA A 83 5.03 -0.36 20.45
C ALA A 83 3.85 -0.03 21.39
N ASP A 84 3.65 1.23 21.76
CA ASP A 84 2.50 1.69 22.54
C ASP A 84 1.28 2.04 21.66
N GLY A 85 1.47 2.11 20.33
CA GLY A 85 0.44 2.43 19.34
C GLY A 85 0.29 3.92 19.03
N THR A 86 1.27 4.75 19.43
CA THR A 86 1.29 6.17 19.10
C THR A 86 2.71 6.59 18.74
N CYS A 87 2.95 6.90 17.47
CA CYS A 87 4.27 7.30 17.00
C CYS A 87 4.21 8.09 15.69
N GLU A 88 5.32 8.75 15.38
CA GLU A 88 5.60 9.34 14.08
C GLU A 88 7.06 9.05 13.71
N VAL A 89 7.28 8.09 12.82
CA VAL A 89 8.60 7.55 12.54
C VAL A 89 8.98 7.65 11.07
N ARG A 90 10.25 7.91 10.80
CA ARG A 90 10.85 7.80 9.47
C ARG A 90 11.26 6.34 9.24
N VAL A 91 10.74 5.75 8.18
CA VAL A 91 11.01 4.36 7.79
C VAL A 91 11.62 4.28 6.41
N THR A 92 12.34 3.19 6.17
CA THR A 92 12.82 2.75 4.86
C THR A 92 12.29 1.36 4.56
N ALA A 93 12.48 0.86 3.34
CA ALA A 93 12.11 -0.51 3.01
C ALA A 93 12.79 -1.52 3.97
N SER A 94 12.11 -2.63 4.23
CA SER A 94 12.50 -3.72 5.14
C SER A 94 12.49 -3.39 6.64
N VAL A 95 12.14 -2.17 7.05
CA VAL A 95 11.95 -1.83 8.47
C VAL A 95 10.69 -2.50 9.01
N GLU A 96 10.79 -3.05 10.21
CA GLU A 96 9.65 -3.55 10.99
C GLU A 96 9.25 -2.52 12.06
N VAL A 97 7.97 -2.19 12.08
CA VAL A 97 7.36 -1.27 13.03
C VAL A 97 6.53 -2.11 14.01
N PRO A 98 6.95 -2.24 15.27
CA PRO A 98 6.18 -2.99 16.26
C PRO A 98 4.88 -2.29 16.59
N LEU A 99 3.81 -3.08 16.72
CA LEU A 99 2.49 -2.58 17.08
C LEU A 99 1.96 -3.31 18.33
N PRO A 100 1.14 -2.65 19.16
CA PRO A 100 0.51 -3.33 20.29
C PRO A 100 -0.53 -4.33 19.80
N ALA A 101 -0.64 -5.47 20.48
CA ALA A 101 -1.52 -6.59 20.12
C ALA A 101 -3.00 -6.19 19.98
N ARG A 102 -3.43 -5.10 20.66
CA ARG A 102 -4.82 -4.59 20.58
C ARG A 102 -5.24 -4.16 19.17
N PHE A 103 -4.31 -3.91 18.25
CA PHE A 103 -4.63 -3.58 16.86
C PHE A 103 -4.93 -4.82 16.01
N GLY A 104 -4.73 -6.04 16.54
CA GLY A 104 -4.99 -7.29 15.81
C GLY A 104 -4.03 -7.56 14.66
N LEU A 105 -2.91 -6.86 14.65
CA LEU A 105 -1.82 -6.98 13.69
C LEU A 105 -0.53 -7.37 14.42
N GLY A 106 0.32 -8.15 13.75
CA GLY A 106 1.73 -8.31 14.14
C GLY A 106 2.52 -7.05 13.78
N PRO A 107 3.86 -7.07 13.94
CA PRO A 107 4.70 -6.00 13.46
C PRO A 107 4.41 -5.71 11.98
N VAL A 108 4.32 -4.43 11.63
CA VAL A 108 4.14 -3.99 10.25
C VAL A 108 5.51 -3.88 9.59
N ARG A 109 5.71 -4.61 8.51
CA ARG A 109 6.93 -4.52 7.69
C ARG A 109 6.69 -3.56 6.54
N VAL A 110 7.58 -2.62 6.34
CA VAL A 110 7.61 -1.78 5.13
C VAL A 110 8.21 -2.60 4.00
N THR A 111 7.43 -2.98 2.99
CA THR A 111 7.90 -3.84 1.89
C THR A 111 8.39 -3.05 0.70
N ALA A 112 7.77 -1.90 0.40
CA ALA A 112 8.21 -1.00 -0.65
C ALA A 112 7.88 0.46 -0.33
N ILE A 113 8.68 1.37 -0.86
CA ILE A 113 8.44 2.81 -0.84
C ILE A 113 8.73 3.33 -2.25
N ASP A 114 7.68 3.80 -2.91
CA ASP A 114 7.74 4.43 -4.22
C ASP A 114 7.59 5.95 -4.08
N ALA A 115 7.62 6.67 -5.20
CA ALA A 115 7.55 8.14 -5.18
C ALA A 115 6.28 8.70 -4.49
N ARG A 116 5.18 7.95 -4.47
CA ARG A 116 3.88 8.39 -3.95
C ARG A 116 3.17 7.38 -3.06
N THR A 117 3.70 6.17 -2.93
CA THR A 117 3.06 5.06 -2.20
C THR A 117 4.02 4.37 -1.25
N VAL A 118 3.47 3.88 -0.15
CA VAL A 118 4.14 2.97 0.78
C VAL A 118 3.36 1.67 0.82
N THR A 119 4.04 0.56 0.59
CA THR A 119 3.47 -0.77 0.76
C THR A 119 3.94 -1.36 2.08
N LEU A 120 2.97 -1.82 2.85
CA LEU A 120 3.15 -2.36 4.19
C LEU A 120 2.57 -3.77 4.23
N SER A 121 3.22 -4.68 4.92
CA SER A 121 2.72 -6.04 5.15
C SER A 121 2.68 -6.34 6.64
N ALA A 122 1.58 -6.93 7.11
CA ALA A 122 1.43 -7.33 8.50
C ALA A 122 0.71 -8.67 8.62
N ARG A 123 1.16 -9.50 9.57
CA ARG A 123 0.46 -10.73 9.92
C ARG A 123 -0.82 -10.38 10.70
N LEU A 124 -1.93 -11.03 10.37
CA LEU A 124 -3.15 -10.96 11.16
C LEU A 124 -3.00 -11.80 12.42
N THR A 125 -3.27 -11.21 13.57
CA THR A 125 -3.23 -11.89 14.89
C THR A 125 -4.63 -12.12 15.45
N GLN A 126 -5.66 -11.63 14.75
CA GLN A 126 -7.07 -11.81 15.06
C GLN A 126 -7.82 -12.26 13.80
N SER A 127 -8.96 -12.90 13.98
CA SER A 127 -9.81 -13.39 12.88
C SER A 127 -10.62 -12.28 12.19
N GLN A 128 -10.67 -11.10 12.76
CA GLN A 128 -11.39 -9.94 12.22
C GLN A 128 -10.39 -8.92 11.71
N PHE A 129 -10.68 -8.38 10.53
CA PHE A 129 -9.90 -7.30 9.91
C PHE A 129 -10.89 -6.29 9.31
N SER A 130 -10.62 -5.03 9.52
CA SER A 130 -11.29 -3.92 8.86
C SER A 130 -10.29 -2.89 8.38
N SER A 131 -10.54 -2.30 7.23
CA SER A 131 -9.76 -1.20 6.68
C SER A 131 -10.69 -0.22 5.99
N ASP A 132 -10.62 1.04 6.38
CA ASP A 132 -11.36 2.16 5.80
C ASP A 132 -10.42 3.31 5.47
N GLY A 133 -10.73 4.06 4.41
CA GLY A 133 -10.00 5.28 4.02
C GLY A 133 -8.96 5.05 2.93
N GLY A 134 -7.92 5.87 2.92
CA GLY A 134 -7.02 6.06 1.79
C GLY A 134 -6.00 4.94 1.50
N CYS A 135 -6.00 3.81 2.22
CA CYS A 135 -5.15 2.67 1.90
C CYS A 135 -5.97 1.56 1.24
N SER A 136 -5.49 1.04 0.14
CA SER A 136 -6.00 -0.23 -0.39
C SER A 136 -5.44 -1.40 0.43
N SER A 137 -6.26 -2.43 0.65
CA SER A 137 -5.86 -3.62 1.41
C SER A 137 -6.10 -4.89 0.61
N ALA A 138 -5.15 -5.82 0.67
CA ALA A 138 -5.27 -7.17 0.14
C ALA A 138 -4.99 -8.18 1.26
N ILE A 139 -5.91 -9.11 1.49
CA ILE A 139 -5.77 -10.13 2.52
C ILE A 139 -5.43 -11.46 1.85
N THR A 140 -4.37 -12.09 2.30
CA THR A 140 -4.04 -13.47 1.97
C THR A 140 -4.37 -14.34 3.18
N GLY A 141 -5.24 -15.33 2.96
CA GLY A 141 -5.65 -16.28 4.00
C GLY A 141 -4.50 -17.16 4.47
N PRO A 142 -4.71 -17.91 5.58
CA PRO A 142 -3.70 -18.83 6.07
C PRO A 142 -3.48 -19.98 5.09
N ALA A 143 -2.21 -20.30 4.86
CA ALA A 143 -1.78 -21.52 4.14
C ALA A 143 -1.20 -22.53 5.13
N ALA A 144 -0.89 -23.74 4.69
CA ALA A 144 -0.45 -24.84 5.56
C ALA A 144 0.72 -24.47 6.50
N ASN A 145 1.59 -23.55 6.09
CA ASN A 145 2.77 -23.13 6.85
C ASN A 145 2.90 -21.59 6.98
N ALA A 146 1.85 -20.84 6.68
CA ALA A 146 1.88 -19.38 6.75
C ALA A 146 0.60 -18.83 7.41
N PRO A 147 0.73 -17.90 8.38
CA PRO A 147 -0.42 -17.22 8.94
C PRO A 147 -1.07 -16.30 7.90
N ALA A 148 -2.33 -15.95 8.12
CA ALA A 148 -2.97 -14.91 7.34
C ALA A 148 -2.21 -13.59 7.49
N HIS A 149 -2.10 -12.84 6.38
CA HIS A 149 -1.48 -11.52 6.37
C HIS A 149 -2.29 -10.54 5.53
N VAL A 150 -2.04 -9.29 5.75
CA VAL A 150 -2.61 -8.17 4.99
C VAL A 150 -1.48 -7.34 4.40
N ASP A 151 -1.63 -6.99 3.14
CA ASP A 151 -0.81 -5.98 2.47
C ASP A 151 -1.63 -4.71 2.33
N LEU A 152 -1.04 -3.59 2.72
CA LEU A 152 -1.64 -2.25 2.66
C LEU A 152 -0.81 -1.41 1.69
N THR A 153 -1.45 -0.77 0.72
CA THR A 153 -0.82 0.24 -0.13
C THR A 153 -1.46 1.58 0.16
N CYS A 154 -0.67 2.50 0.70
CA CYS A 154 -1.13 3.81 1.16
C CYS A 154 -0.45 4.91 0.35
N HIS A 155 -1.22 5.91 -0.10
CA HIS A 155 -0.68 7.09 -0.76
C HIS A 155 -0.23 8.15 0.25
N VAL A 156 0.73 8.99 -0.19
CA VAL A 156 1.17 10.14 0.61
C VAL A 156 0.02 11.10 0.88
N GLY A 157 -0.10 11.57 2.12
CA GLY A 157 -1.17 12.47 2.58
C GLY A 157 -2.48 11.77 2.97
N GLU A 158 -2.65 10.49 2.62
CA GLU A 158 -3.85 9.75 2.94
C GLU A 158 -3.84 9.20 4.36
N LYS A 159 -5.04 9.06 4.91
CA LYS A 159 -5.31 8.47 6.22
C LYS A 159 -6.16 7.24 6.05
N ALA A 160 -5.79 6.18 6.74
CA ALA A 160 -6.60 4.97 6.84
C ALA A 160 -6.88 4.62 8.30
N VAL A 161 -8.01 3.99 8.53
CA VAL A 161 -8.33 3.30 9.78
C VAL A 161 -8.16 1.82 9.51
N VAL A 162 -7.23 1.18 10.20
CA VAL A 162 -6.98 -0.26 10.09
C VAL A 162 -7.26 -0.88 11.45
N ASN A 163 -8.34 -1.66 11.54
CA ASN A 163 -8.89 -2.13 12.81
C ASN A 163 -9.11 -0.94 13.79
N LYS A 164 -8.31 -0.89 14.84
CA LYS A 164 -8.34 0.17 15.88
C LYS A 164 -7.17 1.15 15.77
N MET A 165 -6.60 1.30 14.59
CA MET A 165 -5.40 2.09 14.34
C MET A 165 -5.66 3.11 13.23
N HIS A 166 -5.33 4.36 13.49
CA HIS A 166 -5.16 5.37 12.44
C HIS A 166 -3.74 5.29 11.89
N LEU A 167 -3.63 5.10 10.58
CA LEU A 167 -2.38 5.11 9.85
C LEU A 167 -2.39 6.29 8.87
N THR A 168 -1.30 7.05 8.82
CA THR A 168 -1.13 8.16 7.86
C THR A 168 0.27 8.12 7.29
N VAL A 169 0.41 8.20 5.97
CA VAL A 169 1.67 8.47 5.29
C VAL A 169 1.84 9.98 5.20
N VAL A 170 2.67 10.56 6.07
CA VAL A 170 2.84 12.03 6.19
C VAL A 170 3.64 12.60 5.04
N GLY A 171 4.64 11.87 4.56
CA GLY A 171 5.48 12.28 3.45
C GLY A 171 6.34 11.13 2.93
N ILE A 172 6.81 11.26 1.69
CA ILE A 172 7.73 10.32 1.04
C ILE A 172 8.81 11.15 0.34
N ALA A 173 10.07 10.80 0.51
CA ALA A 173 11.21 11.31 -0.24
C ALA A 173 12.38 10.32 -0.19
N GLU A 174 13.13 10.20 -1.29
CA GLU A 174 14.40 9.45 -1.34
C GLU A 174 14.30 8.02 -0.78
N HIS A 175 13.27 7.25 -1.14
CA HIS A 175 13.03 5.89 -0.65
C HIS A 175 12.80 5.77 0.86
N ALA A 176 12.44 6.88 1.50
CA ALA A 176 12.01 6.92 2.89
C ALA A 176 10.62 7.53 3.02
N ALA A 177 9.88 7.12 4.03
CA ALA A 177 8.57 7.68 4.35
C ALA A 177 8.47 8.07 5.83
N VAL A 178 7.61 9.01 6.14
CA VAL A 178 7.19 9.29 7.52
C VAL A 178 5.80 8.69 7.70
N LEU A 179 5.71 7.74 8.62
CA LEU A 179 4.46 7.10 9.05
C LEU A 179 4.04 7.68 10.38
N ARG A 180 2.76 8.03 10.50
CA ARG A 180 2.12 8.40 11.76
C ARG A 180 1.09 7.36 12.10
N ILE A 181 1.21 6.80 13.32
CA ILE A 181 0.32 5.78 13.87
C ILE A 181 -0.30 6.33 15.14
N ARG A 182 -1.61 6.12 15.31
CA ARG A 182 -2.35 6.48 16.51
C ARG A 182 -3.45 5.47 16.77
N ALA A 183 -3.83 5.28 18.04
CA ALA A 183 -5.02 4.51 18.35
C ALA A 183 -6.26 5.22 17.81
N ALA A 184 -7.19 4.46 17.20
CA ALA A 184 -8.53 4.95 16.89
C ALA A 184 -9.35 4.95 18.19
N THR A 185 -10.00 6.06 18.46
CA THR A 185 -10.89 6.25 19.63
C THR A 185 -12.29 5.71 19.34
#